data_9d4249df7451921a9d71af5d7ad6e476
#
_entry.id   9d4249df7451921a9d71af5d7ad6e476
#
_cell.length_a   1.000
_cell.length_b   1.000
_cell.length_c   1.000
_cell.angle_alpha   90.00
_cell.angle_beta   90.00
_cell.angle_gamma   90.00
#
_symmetry.space_group_name_H-M   'P 1'
#
loop_
_entity.id
_entity.type
_entity.pdbx_description
1 polymer ?
#
loop_
_entity_poly.entity_id
_entity_poly.type
_entity_poly.pdbx_seq_one_letter_code
_entity_poly.pdbx_strand_id
1 'polypeptide(L)'
;MKVLVIEDEPLIRDIYAEFLELLGHEADVAADGREGLGRFDPLVHKIVVTDFLMPGLTGLEIAEAIRARSRTTPVVLISGSAEQPDEMRAAEAGLRFLRKPVSFAQFKATLAALVEPAGGAHQDG
;
A
#
# COMPACT_ATOMS: atom_id res chain seq x y z
N MET A 1 -5.12 9.63 -8.51
CA MET A 1 -4.13 9.99 -7.49
C MET A 1 -2.86 9.19 -7.72
N LYS A 2 -1.80 9.57 -7.06
CA LYS A 2 -0.53 8.87 -7.22
C LYS A 2 -0.31 7.91 -6.05
N VAL A 3 0.06 6.67 -6.37
CA VAL A 3 0.26 5.60 -5.39
C VAL A 3 1.68 5.07 -5.56
N LEU A 4 2.38 4.90 -4.45
CA LEU A 4 3.72 4.33 -4.46
C LEU A 4 3.61 2.82 -4.27
N VAL A 5 4.19 2.05 -5.18
CA VAL A 5 4.18 0.59 -5.13
C VAL A 5 5.60 0.10 -4.92
N ILE A 6 5.81 -0.66 -3.86
CA ILE A 6 7.11 -1.22 -3.53
C ILE A 6 7.00 -2.74 -3.62
N GLU A 7 7.66 -3.32 -4.61
CA GLU A 7 7.55 -4.75 -4.89
C GLU A 7 8.82 -5.19 -5.60
N ASP A 8 9.48 -6.23 -5.07
CA ASP A 8 10.76 -6.66 -5.63
C ASP A 8 10.62 -7.54 -6.88
N GLU A 9 9.48 -8.16 -7.10
CA GLU A 9 9.27 -8.99 -8.29
C GLU A 9 8.72 -8.16 -9.43
N PRO A 10 9.47 -8.03 -10.54
CA PRO A 10 9.06 -7.13 -11.63
C PRO A 10 7.67 -7.43 -12.20
N LEU A 11 7.35 -8.72 -12.37
CA LEU A 11 6.04 -9.08 -12.95
C LEU A 11 4.90 -8.69 -12.02
N ILE A 12 5.07 -8.91 -10.73
CA ILE A 12 4.04 -8.57 -9.76
C ILE A 12 3.93 -7.06 -9.65
N ARG A 13 5.06 -6.36 -9.66
CA ARG A 13 5.09 -4.91 -9.61
C ARG A 13 4.32 -4.32 -10.80
N ASP A 14 4.53 -4.90 -11.99
CA ASP A 14 3.83 -4.45 -13.19
C ASP A 14 2.33 -4.70 -13.08
N ILE A 15 1.93 -5.81 -12.48
CA ILE A 15 0.52 -6.13 -12.30
C ILE A 15 -0.15 -5.09 -11.40
N TYR A 16 0.48 -4.73 -10.30
CA TYR A 16 -0.09 -3.73 -9.41
C TYR A 16 -0.15 -2.35 -10.07
N ALA A 17 0.88 -2.00 -10.83
CA ALA A 17 0.86 -0.75 -11.58
C ALA A 17 -0.28 -0.74 -12.58
N GLU A 18 -0.52 -1.87 -13.25
CA GLU A 18 -1.60 -1.98 -14.21
C GLU A 18 -2.96 -1.88 -13.52
N PHE A 19 -3.11 -2.51 -12.36
CA PHE A 19 -4.35 -2.37 -11.58
C PHE A 19 -4.64 -0.91 -11.29
N LEU A 20 -3.61 -0.16 -10.89
CA LEU A 20 -3.78 1.25 -10.58
C LEU A 20 -4.19 2.05 -11.81
N GLU A 21 -3.57 1.74 -12.94
CA GLU A 21 -3.92 2.39 -14.19
C GLU A 21 -5.37 2.17 -14.55
N LEU A 22 -5.83 0.93 -14.40
CA LEU A 22 -7.23 0.59 -14.68
C LEU A 22 -8.19 1.35 -13.78
N LEU A 23 -7.73 1.71 -12.59
CA LEU A 23 -8.55 2.45 -11.64
C LEU A 23 -8.43 3.96 -11.81
N GLY A 24 -7.65 4.40 -12.79
CA GLY A 24 -7.50 5.84 -13.05
C GLY A 24 -6.44 6.51 -12.19
N HIS A 25 -5.54 5.73 -11.60
CA HIS A 25 -4.48 6.26 -10.76
C HIS A 25 -3.13 6.13 -11.45
N GLU A 26 -2.14 6.86 -10.92
CA GLU A 26 -0.76 6.77 -11.40
C GLU A 26 0.06 6.00 -10.38
N ALA A 27 0.94 5.14 -10.86
CA ALA A 27 1.82 4.37 -10.00
C ALA A 27 3.24 4.86 -10.13
N ASP A 28 3.87 5.16 -9.00
CA ASP A 28 5.32 5.23 -8.92
C ASP A 28 5.75 3.89 -8.37
N VAL A 29 6.77 3.29 -8.96
CA VAL A 29 7.19 1.95 -8.56
C VAL A 29 8.60 1.97 -8.01
N ALA A 30 8.86 1.05 -7.09
CA ALA A 30 10.18 0.87 -6.51
C ALA A 30 10.43 -0.62 -6.36
N ALA A 31 11.67 -1.02 -6.53
CA ALA A 31 12.04 -2.44 -6.52
C ALA A 31 12.37 -2.96 -5.14
N ASP A 32 12.58 -2.07 -4.19
CA ASP A 32 12.89 -2.48 -2.82
C ASP A 32 12.53 -1.35 -1.85
N GLY A 33 12.66 -1.65 -0.56
CA GLY A 33 12.25 -0.70 0.47
C GLY A 33 13.06 0.58 0.47
N ARG A 34 14.35 0.50 0.22
CA ARG A 34 15.19 1.69 0.22
C ARG A 34 14.82 2.63 -0.91
N GLU A 35 14.63 2.07 -2.10
CA GLU A 35 14.20 2.87 -3.23
C GLU A 35 12.83 3.45 -2.96
N GLY A 36 11.92 2.65 -2.39
CA GLY A 36 10.58 3.10 -2.07
C GLY A 36 10.59 4.27 -1.10
N LEU A 37 11.35 4.16 -0.02
CA LEU A 37 11.43 5.24 0.95
C LEU A 37 12.08 6.49 0.36
N GLY A 38 13.04 6.30 -0.55
CA GLY A 38 13.67 7.41 -1.23
C GLY A 38 12.71 8.12 -2.19
N ARG A 39 11.75 7.40 -2.75
CA ARG A 39 10.76 7.98 -3.65
C ARG A 39 9.55 8.54 -2.91
N PHE A 40 9.33 8.10 -1.69
CA PHE A 40 8.12 8.49 -0.98
C PHE A 40 8.09 9.99 -0.70
N ASP A 41 6.98 10.60 -1.10
CA ASP A 41 6.72 12.01 -0.85
C ASP A 41 5.31 12.13 -0.29
N PRO A 42 5.16 12.49 0.98
CA PRO A 42 3.82 12.55 1.60
C PRO A 42 2.91 13.58 0.96
N LEU A 43 3.46 14.53 0.22
CA LEU A 43 2.64 15.52 -0.48
C LEU A 43 2.14 15.00 -1.82
N VAL A 44 2.73 13.93 -2.31
CA VAL A 44 2.43 13.40 -3.64
C VAL A 44 1.71 12.07 -3.56
N HIS A 45 2.23 11.15 -2.74
CA HIS A 45 1.71 9.79 -2.66
C HIS A 45 0.58 9.72 -1.65
N LYS A 46 -0.59 9.33 -2.12
CA LYS A 46 -1.77 9.24 -1.27
C LYS A 46 -1.92 7.89 -0.60
N ILE A 47 -1.29 6.88 -1.15
CA ILE A 47 -1.29 5.51 -0.61
C ILE A 47 0.06 4.90 -0.94
N VAL A 48 0.55 4.05 -0.03
CA VAL A 48 1.74 3.23 -0.28
C VAL A 48 1.32 1.77 -0.24
N VAL A 49 1.67 1.02 -1.27
CA VAL A 49 1.42 -0.42 -1.34
C VAL A 49 2.78 -1.10 -1.31
N THR A 50 3.00 -1.99 -0.37
CA THR A 50 4.28 -2.67 -0.25
C THR A 50 4.10 -4.14 0.08
N ASP A 51 4.98 -4.96 -0.45
CA ASP A 51 5.06 -6.35 -0.06
C ASP A 51 5.53 -6.43 1.40
N PHE A 52 5.07 -7.44 2.12
CA PHE A 52 5.45 -7.63 3.51
C PHE A 52 6.87 -8.17 3.64
N LEU A 53 7.21 -9.13 2.79
CA LEU A 53 8.56 -9.73 2.81
C LEU A 53 9.30 -9.41 1.53
N MET A 54 10.45 -8.76 1.69
CA MET A 54 11.35 -8.44 0.60
C MET A 54 12.77 -8.49 1.15
N PRO A 55 13.76 -8.72 0.30
CA PRO A 55 15.14 -8.60 0.76
C PRO A 55 15.41 -7.18 1.27
N GLY A 56 16.13 -7.09 2.35
CA GLY A 56 16.43 -5.80 2.97
C GLY A 56 15.34 -5.42 3.95
N LEU A 57 14.66 -4.31 3.71
CA LEU A 57 13.62 -3.86 4.62
C LEU A 57 12.34 -4.65 4.43
N THR A 58 11.72 -5.03 5.55
CA THR A 58 10.42 -5.67 5.49
C THR A 58 9.33 -4.62 5.27
N GLY A 59 8.15 -5.09 4.87
CA GLY A 59 7.00 -4.18 4.71
C GLY A 59 6.65 -3.47 6.00
N LEU A 60 6.82 -4.14 7.13
CA LEU A 60 6.52 -3.51 8.41
C LEU A 60 7.52 -2.39 8.72
N GLU A 61 8.80 -2.62 8.44
CA GLU A 61 9.82 -1.59 8.62
C GLU A 61 9.55 -0.39 7.72
N ILE A 62 9.12 -0.67 6.49
CA ILE A 62 8.74 0.38 5.55
C ILE A 62 7.54 1.16 6.09
N ALA A 63 6.53 0.46 6.59
CA ALA A 63 5.36 1.10 7.14
C ALA A 63 5.71 2.00 8.31
N GLU A 64 6.61 1.55 9.18
CA GLU A 64 7.05 2.35 10.30
C GLU A 64 7.78 3.62 9.84
N ALA A 65 8.62 3.48 8.83
CA ALA A 65 9.34 4.63 8.28
C ALA A 65 8.38 5.63 7.60
N ILE A 66 7.38 5.11 6.91
CA ILE A 66 6.35 5.97 6.31
C ILE A 66 5.61 6.72 7.42
N ARG A 67 5.23 6.01 8.47
CA ARG A 67 4.47 6.60 9.56
C ARG A 67 5.26 7.68 10.29
N ALA A 68 6.58 7.52 10.36
CA ALA A 68 7.43 8.53 10.96
C ALA A 68 7.44 9.82 10.15
N ARG A 69 7.20 9.72 8.83
CA ARG A 69 7.23 10.87 7.94
C ARG A 69 5.83 11.40 7.64
N SER A 70 4.80 10.58 7.81
CA SER A 70 3.42 10.97 7.55
C SER A 70 2.49 10.15 8.43
N ARG A 71 1.72 10.83 9.24
CA ARG A 71 0.80 10.18 10.16
C ARG A 71 -0.44 9.65 9.46
N THR A 72 -0.71 10.15 8.27
CA THR A 72 -2.01 9.91 7.63
C THR A 72 -1.94 9.10 6.35
N THR A 73 -0.76 8.92 5.77
CA THR A 73 -0.66 8.15 4.52
C THR A 73 -1.01 6.69 4.78
N PRO A 74 -2.06 6.16 4.16
CA PRO A 74 -2.39 4.74 4.34
C PRO A 74 -1.34 3.86 3.71
N VAL A 75 -1.07 2.73 4.37
CA VAL A 75 -0.11 1.75 3.87
C VAL A 75 -0.84 0.41 3.73
N VAL A 76 -0.74 -0.19 2.55
CA VAL A 76 -1.29 -1.51 2.28
C VAL A 76 -0.13 -2.49 2.25
N LEU A 77 -0.18 -3.48 3.14
CA LEU A 77 0.83 -4.53 3.20
C LEU A 77 0.28 -5.77 2.52
N ILE A 78 1.04 -6.31 1.59
CA ILE A 78 0.64 -7.51 0.86
C ILE A 78 1.50 -8.67 1.34
N SER A 79 0.87 -9.68 1.92
CA SER A 79 1.61 -10.78 2.53
C SER A 79 1.27 -12.10 1.88
N GLY A 80 2.24 -13.01 1.89
CA GLY A 80 2.02 -14.37 1.45
C GLY A 80 1.41 -15.19 2.57
N SER A 81 1.15 -16.45 2.26
CA SER A 81 0.47 -17.33 3.21
C SER A 81 1.32 -17.67 4.42
N ALA A 82 2.64 -17.50 4.32
CA ALA A 82 3.54 -17.84 5.42
C ALA A 82 3.56 -16.79 6.52
N GLU A 83 3.20 -15.56 6.21
CA GLU A 83 3.19 -14.48 7.21
C GLU A 83 1.86 -14.45 7.94
N GLN A 84 1.93 -14.17 9.23
CA GLN A 84 0.76 -14.10 10.08
C GLN A 84 0.74 -12.76 10.81
N PRO A 85 0.54 -11.68 10.06
CA PRO A 85 0.53 -10.36 10.71
C PRO A 85 -0.69 -10.20 11.62
N ASP A 86 -0.52 -9.39 12.64
CA ASP A 86 -1.62 -9.04 13.52
C ASP A 86 -2.44 -7.96 12.81
N GLU A 87 -3.50 -8.39 12.13
CA GLU A 87 -4.29 -7.49 11.32
C GLU A 87 -5.03 -6.45 12.15
N MET A 88 -5.42 -6.81 13.35
CA MET A 88 -6.11 -5.88 14.22
C MET A 88 -5.18 -4.74 14.65
N ARG A 89 -3.97 -5.09 15.07
CA ARG A 89 -2.98 -4.11 15.45
C ARG A 89 -2.58 -3.24 14.26
N ALA A 90 -2.49 -3.86 13.09
CA ALA A 90 -2.15 -3.13 11.87
C ALA A 90 -3.23 -2.12 11.53
N ALA A 91 -4.49 -2.50 11.67
CA ALA A 91 -5.60 -1.59 11.38
C ALA A 91 -5.56 -0.39 12.31
N GLU A 92 -5.22 -0.62 13.59
CA GLU A 92 -5.10 0.48 14.54
C GLU A 92 -3.99 1.45 14.16
N ALA A 93 -2.94 0.93 13.52
CA ALA A 93 -1.82 1.77 13.09
C ALA A 93 -2.07 2.38 11.70
N GLY A 94 -3.24 2.20 11.13
CA GLY A 94 -3.54 2.74 9.81
C GLY A 94 -3.02 1.89 8.68
N LEU A 95 -2.75 0.62 8.95
CA LEU A 95 -2.27 -0.31 7.94
C LEU A 95 -3.42 -1.19 7.49
N ARG A 96 -3.35 -1.64 6.25
CA ARG A 96 -4.30 -2.61 5.69
C ARG A 96 -3.52 -3.78 5.17
N PHE A 97 -4.13 -4.96 5.22
CA PHE A 97 -3.49 -6.17 4.73
C PHE A 97 -4.26 -6.77 3.58
N LEU A 98 -3.51 -7.23 2.57
CA LEU A 98 -4.05 -8.06 1.51
C LEU A 98 -3.21 -9.32 1.47
N ARG A 99 -3.84 -10.45 1.19
CA ARG A 99 -3.14 -11.72 1.08
C ARG A 99 -2.95 -12.11 -0.37
N LYS A 100 -1.78 -12.61 -0.67
CA LYS A 100 -1.50 -13.13 -2.02
C LYS A 100 -2.24 -14.43 -2.23
N PRO A 101 -2.72 -14.70 -3.43
CA PRO A 101 -2.67 -13.84 -4.60
C PRO A 101 -3.74 -12.76 -4.51
N VAL A 102 -3.37 -11.54 -4.91
CA VAL A 102 -4.28 -10.40 -4.82
C VAL A 102 -5.04 -10.27 -6.13
N SER A 103 -6.36 -10.35 -6.06
CA SER A 103 -7.20 -10.14 -7.24
C SER A 103 -7.39 -8.65 -7.48
N PHE A 104 -7.75 -8.31 -8.72
CA PHE A 104 -8.06 -6.93 -9.05
C PHE A 104 -9.23 -6.42 -8.18
N ALA A 105 -10.23 -7.28 -7.96
CA ALA A 105 -11.39 -6.90 -7.16
C ALA A 105 -10.99 -6.55 -5.72
N GLN A 106 -10.12 -7.34 -5.12
CA GLN A 106 -9.64 -7.07 -3.77
C GLN A 106 -8.82 -5.80 -3.71
N PHE A 107 -7.94 -5.62 -4.70
CA PHE A 107 -7.10 -4.44 -4.79
C PHE A 107 -7.97 -3.20 -4.93
N LYS A 108 -8.94 -3.25 -5.83
CA LYS A 108 -9.87 -2.15 -6.07
C LYS A 108 -10.65 -1.80 -4.80
N ALA A 109 -11.19 -2.82 -4.13
CA ALA A 109 -12.00 -2.59 -2.93
C ALA A 109 -11.17 -1.96 -1.81
N THR A 110 -9.93 -2.43 -1.65
CA THR A 110 -9.06 -1.90 -0.60
C THR A 110 -8.71 -0.44 -0.87
N LEU A 111 -8.34 -0.12 -2.11
CA LEU A 111 -8.02 1.25 -2.44
C LEU A 111 -9.24 2.16 -2.32
N ALA A 112 -10.40 1.68 -2.76
CA ALA A 112 -11.61 2.48 -2.67
C ALA A 112 -11.94 2.83 -1.22
N ALA A 113 -11.74 1.88 -0.32
CA ALA A 113 -12.01 2.10 1.10
C ALA A 113 -11.06 3.16 1.68
N LEU A 114 -9.85 3.22 1.18
CA LEU A 114 -8.86 4.16 1.67
C LEU A 114 -9.00 5.54 1.06
N VAL A 115 -9.47 5.60 -0.17
CA VAL A 115 -9.68 6.87 -0.87
C VAL A 115 -10.97 7.54 -0.46
N GLU A 116 -11.96 6.72 -0.15
CA GLU A 116 -13.26 7.21 0.24
C GLU A 116 -13.11 8.07 1.49
N PRO A 117 -13.32 9.35 1.40
CA PRO A 117 -13.14 10.16 2.59
C PRO A 117 -14.17 9.81 3.63
N ALA A 118 -13.80 9.97 4.88
CA ALA A 118 -14.74 9.76 5.95
C ALA A 118 -15.96 10.65 5.76
N GLY A 119 -15.73 11.83 5.20
CA GLY A 119 -16.83 12.73 4.86
C GLY A 119 -17.74 12.17 3.81
N GLY A 120 -17.17 11.45 2.89
CA GLY A 120 -17.98 10.75 1.92
C GLY A 120 -18.86 9.75 2.61
N ALA A 121 -18.32 9.31 3.68
CA ALA A 121 -19.14 8.47 4.52
C ALA A 121 -20.13 9.35 5.24
N HIS A 122 -19.71 10.33 5.03
CA HIS A 122 -20.47 10.85 5.60
C HIS A 122 -21.59 11.01 5.48
N GLN A 123 -21.57 10.91 4.98
CA GLN A 123 -22.42 11.00 4.94
C GLN A 123 -23.27 11.04 5.48
N ASP A 124 -23.12 11.26 5.64
CA ASP A 124 -23.73 11.27 6.25
C ASP A 124 -24.21 11.47 6.71
N GLY A 125 -24.10 11.59 6.45
CA GLY A 125 -24.30 11.60 6.90
C GLY A 125 -24.59 11.66 7.10
#